data_ec14b1ce548d2d8f12d2c5876b50428b
#
_entry.id   ec14b1ce548d2d8f12d2c5876b50428b
#
_cell.length_a   1.000
_cell.length_b   1.000
_cell.length_c   1.000
_cell.angle_alpha   90.00
_cell.angle_beta   90.00
_cell.angle_gamma   90.00
#
_symmetry.space_group_name_H-M   'P 1'
#
loop_
_entity.id
_entity.type
_entity.pdbx_description
1 polymer ?
#
loop_
_entity_poly.entity_id
_entity_poly.type
_entity_poly.pdbx_seq_one_letter_code
_entity_poly.pdbx_strand_id
1 'polypeptide(L)'
;MQTGRMFAMTGDERPMILALQGGDREAIQSLLAETARRLAAQGVRVLGVVEDLTPGCAHEDVLLLDLVSGETNRLHQDLGPGAAGCSLDPAGLAAASAGVARAIADRLAEGGDLSDTVVVLSKFGRQEAEGRGLTAAFHAAVAGELCVITSVSPGITAEWEGFAGDLAQLRPAVPASIDAWWGVSVAEPAE
;
A
#
# COMPACT_ATOMS: atom_id res chain seq x y z
N MET A 1 25.87 -16.30 -20.88
CA MET A 1 25.84 -14.89 -21.29
C MET A 1 24.43 -14.40 -21.06
N GLN A 2 24.17 -13.85 -19.88
CA GLN A 2 22.87 -13.23 -19.56
C GLN A 2 22.97 -11.76 -19.92
N THR A 3 22.21 -11.38 -20.93
CA THR A 3 22.10 -10.00 -21.39
C THR A 3 21.19 -9.27 -20.36
N GLY A 4 21.79 -8.53 -19.46
CA GLY A 4 21.08 -7.60 -18.60
C GLY A 4 20.29 -6.61 -19.47
N ARG A 5 18.98 -6.67 -19.36
CA ARG A 5 18.08 -5.70 -19.97
C ARG A 5 18.21 -4.42 -19.16
N MET A 6 19.04 -3.53 -19.64
CA MET A 6 19.14 -2.16 -19.12
C MET A 6 17.83 -1.45 -19.51
N PHE A 7 16.95 -1.23 -18.53
CA PHE A 7 15.76 -0.43 -18.71
C PHE A 7 16.17 1.01 -18.98
N ALA A 8 16.14 1.37 -20.27
CA ALA A 8 16.17 2.78 -20.66
C ALA A 8 14.76 3.31 -20.38
N MET A 9 14.62 4.16 -19.37
CA MET A 9 13.39 4.91 -19.09
C MET A 9 13.11 5.82 -20.27
N THR A 10 12.24 5.42 -21.15
CA THR A 10 11.61 6.29 -22.13
C THR A 10 10.53 7.08 -21.40
N GLY A 11 10.50 8.38 -21.52
CA GLY A 11 9.81 9.37 -20.67
C GLY A 11 8.27 9.30 -20.61
N ASP A 12 7.67 8.14 -20.69
CA ASP A 12 6.21 7.92 -20.61
C ASP A 12 5.82 6.66 -19.80
N GLU A 13 6.76 6.07 -19.06
CA GLU A 13 6.44 4.92 -18.21
C GLU A 13 5.99 5.37 -16.81
N ARG A 14 4.81 4.94 -16.43
CA ARG A 14 4.25 5.12 -15.08
C ARG A 14 5.22 4.58 -14.04
N PRO A 15 5.62 5.37 -13.00
CA PRO A 15 6.39 4.85 -11.88
C PRO A 15 5.69 3.66 -11.23
N MET A 16 6.46 2.68 -10.80
CA MET A 16 5.92 1.44 -10.20
C MET A 16 5.11 1.72 -8.94
N ILE A 17 5.49 2.74 -8.16
CA ILE A 17 4.87 3.05 -6.88
C ILE A 17 4.22 4.43 -6.92
N LEU A 18 2.93 4.49 -6.61
CA LEU A 18 2.25 5.74 -6.27
C LEU A 18 2.23 5.88 -4.75
N ALA A 19 2.90 6.90 -4.24
CA ALA A 19 2.89 7.28 -2.84
C ALA A 19 2.00 8.51 -2.65
N LEU A 20 1.06 8.43 -1.73
CA LEU A 20 0.11 9.50 -1.42
C LEU A 20 0.50 10.21 -0.13
N GLN A 21 0.45 11.54 -0.13
CA GLN A 21 0.72 12.37 1.04
C GLN A 21 -0.20 13.58 1.09
N GLY A 22 -0.45 14.08 2.30
CA GLY A 22 -1.32 15.24 2.56
C GLY A 22 -2.74 14.84 2.90
N GLY A 23 -3.33 15.56 3.84
CA GLY A 23 -4.60 15.23 4.47
C GLY A 23 -4.39 14.53 5.83
N ASP A 24 -5.49 14.28 6.52
CA ASP A 24 -5.46 13.50 7.76
C ASP A 24 -5.42 11.99 7.49
N ARG A 25 -5.05 11.24 8.53
CA ARG A 25 -4.92 9.77 8.43
C ARG A 25 -6.21 9.09 7.97
N GLU A 26 -7.34 9.52 8.52
CA GLU A 26 -8.64 8.90 8.23
C GLU A 26 -9.03 9.10 6.76
N ALA A 27 -8.88 10.32 6.25
CA ALA A 27 -9.16 10.62 4.84
C ALA A 27 -8.27 9.80 3.89
N ILE A 28 -6.97 9.66 4.19
CA ILE A 28 -6.04 8.89 3.38
C ILE A 28 -6.39 7.40 3.41
N GLN A 29 -6.67 6.83 4.57
CA GLN A 29 -7.01 5.41 4.69
C GLN A 29 -8.36 5.10 4.04
N SER A 30 -9.35 5.99 4.17
CA SER A 30 -10.62 5.90 3.43
C SER A 30 -10.39 5.90 1.93
N LEU A 31 -9.54 6.80 1.43
CA LEU A 31 -9.19 6.88 0.01
C LEU A 31 -8.54 5.58 -0.49
N LEU A 32 -7.60 5.00 0.27
CA LEU A 32 -6.95 3.74 -0.09
C LEU A 32 -7.96 2.57 -0.13
N ALA A 33 -8.80 2.46 0.90
CA ALA A 33 -9.83 1.40 0.98
C ALA A 33 -10.87 1.53 -0.14
N GLU A 34 -11.31 2.76 -0.45
CA GLU A 34 -12.24 3.03 -1.54
C GLU A 34 -11.61 2.73 -2.90
N THR A 35 -10.34 3.11 -3.09
CA THR A 35 -9.57 2.80 -4.31
C THR A 35 -9.47 1.29 -4.51
N ALA A 36 -9.11 0.54 -3.47
CA ALA A 36 -9.02 -0.92 -3.53
C ALA A 36 -10.35 -1.54 -3.97
N ARG A 37 -11.47 -1.12 -3.36
CA ARG A 37 -12.83 -1.59 -3.73
C ARG A 37 -13.19 -1.22 -5.16
N ARG A 38 -12.90 -0.01 -5.59
CA ARG A 38 -13.20 0.49 -6.94
C ARG A 38 -12.42 -0.29 -8.00
N LEU A 39 -11.12 -0.48 -7.81
CA LEU A 39 -10.29 -1.25 -8.72
C LEU A 39 -10.72 -2.71 -8.80
N ALA A 40 -11.02 -3.34 -7.67
CA ALA A 40 -11.54 -4.70 -7.64
C ALA A 40 -12.89 -4.82 -8.40
N ALA A 41 -13.79 -3.84 -8.28
CA ALA A 41 -15.04 -3.80 -9.03
C ALA A 41 -14.82 -3.64 -10.56
N GLN A 42 -13.69 -3.11 -10.98
CA GLN A 42 -13.27 -3.01 -12.38
C GLN A 42 -12.55 -4.25 -12.90
N GLY A 43 -12.43 -5.31 -12.10
CA GLY A 43 -11.76 -6.55 -12.47
C GLY A 43 -10.26 -6.56 -12.21
N VAL A 44 -9.71 -5.50 -11.57
CA VAL A 44 -8.31 -5.46 -11.15
C VAL A 44 -8.11 -6.39 -9.96
N ARG A 45 -7.06 -7.18 -9.98
CA ARG A 45 -6.67 -8.01 -8.84
C ARG A 45 -5.95 -7.15 -7.81
N VAL A 46 -6.59 -6.93 -6.69
CA VAL A 46 -6.05 -6.09 -5.60
C VAL A 46 -5.51 -6.98 -4.49
N LEU A 47 -4.23 -6.84 -4.20
CA LEU A 47 -3.53 -7.49 -3.08
C LEU A 47 -3.18 -6.44 -2.04
N GLY A 48 -2.92 -6.87 -0.81
CA GLY A 48 -2.39 -5.98 0.20
C GLY A 48 -3.28 -5.79 1.42
N VAL A 49 -3.02 -4.73 2.17
CA VAL A 49 -3.72 -4.40 3.42
C VAL A 49 -3.99 -2.90 3.52
N VAL A 50 -5.15 -2.54 4.04
CA VAL A 50 -5.53 -1.16 4.37
C VAL A 50 -6.00 -1.08 5.82
N GLU A 51 -5.97 0.11 6.41
CA GLU A 51 -6.58 0.29 7.73
C GLU A 51 -8.11 0.20 7.62
N ASP A 52 -8.71 -0.61 8.48
CA ASP A 52 -10.17 -0.67 8.62
C ASP A 52 -10.61 0.44 9.57
N LEU A 53 -11.39 1.36 9.04
CA LEU A 53 -11.90 2.54 9.75
C LEU A 53 -13.34 2.32 10.23
N THR A 54 -13.71 1.10 10.60
CA THR A 54 -15.05 0.79 11.06
C THR A 54 -15.47 1.71 12.22
N PRO A 55 -16.62 2.40 12.12
CA PRO A 55 -17.11 3.28 13.18
C PRO A 55 -17.30 2.53 14.50
N GLY A 56 -16.78 3.08 15.59
CA GLY A 56 -16.89 2.49 16.92
C GLY A 56 -15.61 1.84 17.44
N CYS A 57 -14.57 1.69 16.64
CA CYS A 57 -13.24 1.38 17.15
C CYS A 57 -12.62 2.64 17.79
N ALA A 58 -12.04 2.49 18.97
CA ALA A 58 -11.30 3.59 19.58
C ALA A 58 -10.14 4.00 18.65
N HIS A 59 -9.80 5.29 18.61
CA HIS A 59 -8.68 5.81 17.80
C HIS A 59 -7.34 5.08 18.04
N GLU A 60 -7.26 4.32 19.12
CA GLU A 60 -6.10 3.55 19.54
C GLU A 60 -6.07 2.15 18.90
N ASP A 61 -7.21 1.65 18.42
CA ASP A 61 -7.32 0.32 17.80
C ASP A 61 -7.04 0.41 16.30
N VAL A 62 -5.83 0.13 15.90
CA VAL A 62 -5.52 -0.03 14.47
C VAL A 62 -5.94 -1.42 14.04
N LEU A 63 -6.90 -1.48 13.12
CA LEU A 63 -7.31 -2.69 12.44
C LEU A 63 -6.75 -2.68 11.02
N LEU A 64 -6.21 -3.80 10.54
CA LEU A 64 -5.84 -3.98 9.14
C LEU A 64 -6.81 -4.97 8.48
N LEU A 65 -7.42 -4.53 7.41
CA LEU A 65 -8.21 -5.36 6.49
C LEU A 65 -7.26 -5.95 5.45
N ASP A 66 -7.19 -7.27 5.38
CA ASP A 66 -6.55 -7.99 4.28
C ASP A 66 -7.48 -7.97 3.06
N LEU A 67 -6.97 -7.46 1.93
CA LEU A 67 -7.75 -7.24 0.72
C LEU A 67 -8.01 -8.52 -0.09
N VAL A 68 -7.32 -9.61 0.23
CA VAL A 68 -7.50 -10.91 -0.42
C VAL A 68 -8.50 -11.77 0.34
N SER A 69 -8.28 -11.95 1.64
CA SER A 69 -9.14 -12.79 2.49
C SER A 69 -10.38 -12.07 3.00
N GLY A 70 -10.36 -10.73 3.07
CA GLY A 70 -11.39 -9.94 3.73
C GLY A 70 -11.33 -10.02 5.26
N GLU A 71 -10.31 -10.65 5.82
CA GLU A 71 -10.14 -10.75 7.27
C GLU A 71 -9.55 -9.47 7.85
N THR A 72 -10.02 -9.11 9.05
CA THR A 72 -9.52 -7.95 9.79
C THR A 72 -8.62 -8.40 10.93
N ASN A 73 -7.40 -7.88 10.95
CA ASN A 73 -6.40 -8.15 11.97
C ASN A 73 -6.24 -6.92 12.90
N ARG A 74 -6.41 -7.14 14.20
CA ARG A 74 -6.18 -6.09 15.20
C ARG A 74 -4.69 -5.95 15.47
N LEU A 75 -4.20 -4.71 15.37
CA LEU A 75 -2.80 -4.36 15.63
C LEU A 75 -2.61 -3.62 16.97
N HIS A 76 -3.47 -3.86 17.93
CA HIS A 76 -3.38 -3.23 19.26
C HIS A 76 -2.90 -4.23 20.30
N GLN A 77 -1.89 -3.83 21.08
CA GLN A 77 -1.47 -4.52 22.32
C GLN A 77 -2.02 -3.77 23.53
N ASP A 78 -2.71 -4.50 24.40
CA ASP A 78 -3.03 -3.99 25.73
C ASP A 78 -1.76 -4.03 26.59
N LEU A 79 -1.09 -2.91 26.72
CA LEU A 79 0.11 -2.76 27.54
C LEU A 79 -0.20 -2.50 29.02
N GLY A 80 -1.49 -2.53 29.39
CA GLY A 80 -1.97 -2.25 30.75
C GLY A 80 -2.05 -0.76 31.12
N PRO A 81 -2.72 -0.43 32.22
CA PRO A 81 -2.92 0.94 32.65
C PRO A 81 -1.59 1.59 33.05
N GLY A 82 -1.25 2.71 32.38
CA GLY A 82 -0.05 3.51 32.63
C GLY A 82 1.11 3.28 31.65
N ALA A 83 0.96 2.45 30.64
CA ALA A 83 1.96 2.28 29.60
C ALA A 83 2.07 3.55 28.73
N ALA A 84 3.23 4.19 28.74
CA ALA A 84 3.53 5.37 27.91
C ALA A 84 4.14 4.97 26.53
N GLY A 85 3.78 3.81 26.00
CA GLY A 85 4.33 3.26 24.76
C GLY A 85 3.33 3.25 23.60
N CYS A 86 3.83 3.10 22.38
CA CYS A 86 3.01 2.84 21.21
C CYS A 86 2.32 1.47 21.37
N SER A 87 1.00 1.47 21.37
CA SER A 87 0.18 0.25 21.54
C SER A 87 0.10 -0.61 20.27
N LEU A 88 0.84 -0.25 19.21
CA LEU A 88 0.89 -1.02 17.98
C LEU A 88 1.56 -2.38 18.20
N ASP A 89 0.92 -3.46 17.76
CA ASP A 89 1.49 -4.81 17.77
C ASP A 89 2.46 -5.02 16.58
N PRO A 90 3.80 -5.02 16.81
CA PRO A 90 4.75 -5.24 15.74
C PRO A 90 4.68 -6.64 15.16
N ALA A 91 4.30 -7.65 15.95
CA ALA A 91 4.20 -9.03 15.49
C ALA A 91 2.97 -9.21 14.58
N GLY A 92 1.83 -8.62 14.95
CA GLY A 92 0.64 -8.59 14.10
C GLY A 92 0.89 -7.89 12.77
N LEU A 93 1.61 -6.77 12.78
CA LEU A 93 1.98 -6.04 11.56
C LEU A 93 2.94 -6.86 10.67
N ALA A 94 3.92 -7.52 11.27
CA ALA A 94 4.84 -8.41 10.54
C ALA A 94 4.10 -9.63 9.95
N ALA A 95 3.14 -10.19 10.67
CA ALA A 95 2.30 -11.28 10.17
C ALA A 95 1.43 -10.84 8.97
N ALA A 96 0.82 -9.66 9.04
CA ALA A 96 0.08 -9.07 7.93
C ALA A 96 0.99 -8.87 6.70
N SER A 97 2.20 -8.32 6.91
CA SER A 97 3.21 -8.16 5.85
C SER A 97 3.59 -9.49 5.19
N ALA A 98 3.79 -10.53 5.99
CA ALA A 98 4.10 -11.88 5.47
C ALA A 98 2.91 -12.48 4.71
N GLY A 99 1.67 -12.20 5.13
CA GLY A 99 0.46 -12.58 4.42
C GLY A 99 0.40 -11.98 3.02
N VAL A 100 0.63 -10.67 2.93
CA VAL A 100 0.70 -9.94 1.64
C VAL A 100 1.82 -10.50 0.76
N ALA A 101 3.02 -10.70 1.31
CA ALA A 101 4.15 -11.25 0.54
C ALA A 101 3.83 -12.64 -0.01
N ARG A 102 3.10 -13.47 0.73
CA ARG A 102 2.62 -14.77 0.27
C ARG A 102 1.61 -14.63 -0.86
N ALA A 103 0.60 -13.77 -0.69
CA ALA A 103 -0.40 -13.52 -1.74
C ALA A 103 0.24 -13.02 -3.04
N ILE A 104 1.30 -12.21 -2.94
CA ILE A 104 2.11 -11.80 -4.09
C ILE A 104 2.81 -13.00 -4.73
N ALA A 105 3.46 -13.84 -3.92
CA ALA A 105 4.15 -15.05 -4.43
C ALA A 105 3.18 -16.02 -5.12
N ASP A 106 1.99 -16.21 -4.56
CA ASP A 106 0.94 -17.05 -5.13
C ASP A 106 0.48 -16.48 -6.48
N ARG A 107 0.27 -15.14 -6.57
CA ARG A 107 -0.09 -14.47 -7.81
C ARG A 107 0.99 -14.61 -8.88
N LEU A 108 2.26 -14.46 -8.52
CA LEU A 108 3.39 -14.64 -9.44
C LEU A 108 3.51 -16.09 -9.94
N ALA A 109 3.21 -17.07 -9.06
CA ALA A 109 3.22 -18.49 -9.41
C ALA A 109 2.10 -18.89 -10.39
N GLU A 110 0.95 -18.19 -10.36
CA GLU A 110 -0.11 -18.35 -11.35
C GLU A 110 0.35 -18.00 -12.77
N GLY A 111 1.33 -17.11 -12.89
CA GLY A 111 1.84 -16.62 -14.18
C GLY A 111 0.84 -15.72 -14.91
N GLY A 112 1.13 -15.47 -16.18
CA GLY A 112 0.28 -14.62 -17.03
C GLY A 112 0.59 -13.13 -16.92
N ASP A 113 -0.33 -12.30 -17.41
CA ASP A 113 -0.22 -10.84 -17.38
C ASP A 113 -0.43 -10.31 -15.96
N LEU A 114 0.47 -9.47 -15.50
CA LEU A 114 0.42 -8.82 -14.19
C LEU A 114 -0.11 -7.38 -14.26
N SER A 115 -0.41 -6.87 -15.45
CA SER A 115 -0.88 -5.49 -15.65
C SER A 115 -2.23 -5.20 -14.99
N ASP A 116 -3.01 -6.25 -14.70
CA ASP A 116 -4.27 -6.22 -13.98
C ASP A 116 -4.12 -6.35 -12.46
N THR A 117 -2.89 -6.34 -11.94
CA THR A 117 -2.63 -6.58 -10.52
C THR A 117 -2.04 -5.34 -9.87
N VAL A 118 -2.57 -4.95 -8.71
CA VAL A 118 -2.06 -3.85 -7.89
C VAL A 118 -1.94 -4.27 -6.42
N VAL A 119 -0.90 -3.82 -5.77
CA VAL A 119 -0.70 -4.00 -4.32
C VAL A 119 -1.03 -2.69 -3.62
N VAL A 120 -1.96 -2.71 -2.67
CA VAL A 120 -2.32 -1.55 -1.85
C VAL A 120 -1.79 -1.76 -0.44
N LEU A 121 -0.91 -0.89 0.01
CA LEU A 121 -0.32 -0.95 1.35
C LEU A 121 -0.74 0.29 2.14
N SER A 122 -1.21 0.10 3.37
CA SER A 122 -1.82 1.15 4.18
C SER A 122 -0.93 2.39 4.33
N LYS A 123 0.36 2.17 4.64
CA LYS A 123 1.31 3.29 4.74
C LYS A 123 2.76 2.85 4.76
N PHE A 124 3.65 3.78 4.40
CA PHE A 124 5.05 3.80 4.78
C PHE A 124 5.21 4.76 5.97
N GLY A 125 5.47 4.20 7.13
CA GLY A 125 5.62 4.89 8.40
C GLY A 125 6.99 4.65 9.03
N ARG A 126 7.12 4.96 10.32
CA ARG A 126 8.37 4.76 11.06
C ARG A 126 8.80 3.30 11.11
N GLN A 127 7.85 2.35 11.18
CA GLN A 127 8.19 0.92 11.19
C GLN A 127 8.87 0.51 9.89
N GLU A 128 8.34 0.96 8.76
CA GLU A 128 8.88 0.67 7.43
C GLU A 128 10.23 1.37 7.22
N ALA A 129 10.38 2.61 7.66
CA ALA A 129 11.66 3.33 7.62
C ALA A 129 12.76 2.64 8.44
N GLU A 130 12.39 1.89 9.48
CA GLU A 130 13.30 1.08 10.30
C GLU A 130 13.44 -0.37 9.80
N GLY A 131 12.93 -0.70 8.61
CA GLY A 131 13.01 -2.03 8.01
C GLY A 131 12.07 -3.07 8.63
N ARG A 132 11.01 -2.63 9.30
CA ARG A 132 9.98 -3.47 9.95
C ARG A 132 8.62 -3.28 9.28
N GLY A 133 7.57 -3.64 9.97
CA GLY A 133 6.20 -3.41 9.50
C GLY A 133 5.91 -4.07 8.15
N LEU A 134 5.41 -3.29 7.21
CA LEU A 134 5.05 -3.75 5.87
C LEU A 134 6.23 -3.85 4.89
N THR A 135 7.49 -3.67 5.35
CA THR A 135 8.69 -3.64 4.49
C THR A 135 8.83 -4.91 3.64
N ALA A 136 8.53 -6.10 4.19
CA ALA A 136 8.59 -7.35 3.42
C ALA A 136 7.57 -7.37 2.27
N ALA A 137 6.38 -6.81 2.48
CA ALA A 137 5.36 -6.69 1.43
C ALA A 137 5.80 -5.71 0.33
N PHE A 138 6.40 -4.57 0.69
CA PHE A 138 7.00 -3.64 -0.28
C PHE A 138 8.08 -4.33 -1.12
N HIS A 139 9.01 -5.02 -0.49
CA HIS A 139 10.08 -5.74 -1.20
C HIS A 139 9.51 -6.82 -2.13
N ALA A 140 8.51 -7.59 -1.68
CA ALA A 140 7.89 -8.62 -2.50
C ALA A 140 7.20 -8.02 -3.73
N ALA A 141 6.48 -6.89 -3.57
CA ALA A 141 5.81 -6.21 -4.67
C ALA A 141 6.82 -5.67 -5.70
N VAL A 142 7.89 -5.01 -5.24
CA VAL A 142 8.94 -4.47 -6.12
C VAL A 142 9.69 -5.60 -6.84
N ALA A 143 10.05 -6.67 -6.13
CA ALA A 143 10.73 -7.82 -6.74
C ALA A 143 9.84 -8.56 -7.76
N GLY A 144 8.52 -8.51 -7.58
CA GLY A 144 7.54 -9.05 -8.51
C GLY A 144 7.14 -8.10 -9.64
N GLU A 145 7.74 -6.91 -9.71
CA GLU A 145 7.43 -5.86 -10.69
C GLU A 145 5.94 -5.46 -10.68
N LEU A 146 5.28 -5.54 -9.51
CA LEU A 146 3.88 -5.17 -9.32
C LEU A 146 3.72 -3.69 -9.00
N CYS A 147 2.67 -3.10 -9.53
CA CYS A 147 2.28 -1.74 -9.19
C CYS A 147 1.87 -1.63 -7.72
N VAL A 148 2.30 -0.57 -7.03
CA VAL A 148 1.99 -0.34 -5.61
C VAL A 148 1.32 1.01 -5.42
N ILE A 149 0.27 1.05 -4.59
CA ILE A 149 -0.33 2.28 -4.07
C ILE A 149 -0.16 2.27 -2.55
N THR A 150 0.38 3.35 -2.01
CA THR A 150 0.57 3.49 -0.56
C THR A 150 0.41 4.93 -0.11
N SER A 151 0.45 5.17 1.19
CA SER A 151 0.60 6.52 1.75
C SER A 151 1.94 6.69 2.45
N VAL A 152 2.42 7.92 2.56
CA VAL A 152 3.67 8.25 3.26
C VAL A 152 3.41 9.24 4.37
N SER A 153 3.87 8.92 5.58
CA SER A 153 3.75 9.83 6.72
C SER A 153 4.63 11.07 6.50
N PRO A 154 4.12 12.29 6.73
CA PRO A 154 4.84 13.52 6.38
C PRO A 154 6.22 13.65 7.02
N GLY A 155 6.39 13.15 8.25
CA GLY A 155 7.64 13.26 9.00
C GLY A 155 8.76 12.32 8.57
N ILE A 156 8.56 11.48 7.55
CA ILE A 156 9.53 10.46 7.08
C ILE A 156 9.68 10.48 5.56
N THR A 157 9.44 11.63 4.94
CA THR A 157 9.56 11.77 3.47
C THR A 157 10.98 11.48 2.98
N ALA A 158 12.00 11.89 3.74
CA ALA A 158 13.40 11.65 3.38
C ALA A 158 13.76 10.16 3.41
N GLU A 159 13.29 9.43 4.41
CA GLU A 159 13.46 7.98 4.50
C GLU A 159 12.72 7.25 3.38
N TRP A 160 11.52 7.74 3.02
CA TRP A 160 10.78 7.26 1.87
C TRP A 160 11.54 7.44 0.56
N GLU A 161 12.09 8.64 0.32
CA GLU A 161 12.89 8.92 -0.87
C GLU A 161 14.12 8.01 -0.95
N GLY A 162 14.78 7.77 0.19
CA GLY A 162 15.89 6.84 0.27
C GLY A 162 15.49 5.37 0.04
N PHE A 163 14.27 4.98 0.42
CA PHE A 163 13.76 3.63 0.25
C PHE A 163 13.27 3.36 -1.18
N ALA A 164 12.48 4.28 -1.74
CA ALA A 164 11.78 4.07 -2.99
C ALA A 164 12.54 4.57 -4.23
N GLY A 165 13.41 5.57 -4.06
CA GLY A 165 14.18 6.15 -5.16
C GLY A 165 13.31 6.53 -6.36
N ASP A 166 13.81 6.23 -7.54
CA ASP A 166 13.14 6.54 -8.81
C ASP A 166 11.94 5.61 -9.13
N LEU A 167 11.70 4.59 -8.30
CA LEU A 167 10.55 3.69 -8.50
C LEU A 167 9.22 4.33 -8.10
N ALA A 168 9.25 5.43 -7.35
CA ALA A 168 8.07 6.03 -6.78
C ALA A 168 7.79 7.45 -7.27
N GLN A 169 6.51 7.77 -7.28
CA GLN A 169 6.01 9.14 -7.46
C GLN A 169 5.21 9.53 -6.22
N LEU A 170 5.61 10.62 -5.56
CA LEU A 170 4.87 11.20 -4.45
C LEU A 170 3.82 12.20 -4.98
N ARG A 171 2.56 12.02 -4.59
CA ARG A 171 1.44 12.84 -5.06
C ARG A 171 0.51 13.21 -3.89
N PRO A 172 -0.29 14.29 -4.04
CA PRO A 172 -1.35 14.59 -3.09
C PRO A 172 -2.32 13.42 -2.92
N ALA A 173 -2.80 13.21 -1.70
CA ALA A 173 -3.77 12.16 -1.37
C ALA A 173 -5.19 12.55 -1.82
N VAL A 174 -5.42 12.53 -3.13
CA VAL A 174 -6.72 12.81 -3.77
C VAL A 174 -7.01 11.77 -4.85
N PRO A 175 -8.30 11.48 -5.15
CA PRO A 175 -8.68 10.50 -6.17
C PRO A 175 -8.03 10.75 -7.53
N ALA A 176 -7.96 12.01 -7.96
CA ALA A 176 -7.37 12.39 -9.25
C ALA A 176 -5.90 11.98 -9.40
N SER A 177 -5.12 11.92 -8.30
CA SER A 177 -3.74 11.44 -8.32
C SER A 177 -3.67 9.94 -8.68
N ILE A 178 -4.60 9.17 -8.17
CA ILE A 178 -4.70 7.72 -8.42
C ILE A 178 -5.18 7.48 -9.84
N ASP A 179 -6.22 8.19 -10.27
CA ASP A 179 -6.81 8.02 -11.59
C ASP A 179 -5.82 8.38 -12.71
N ALA A 180 -5.11 9.49 -12.53
CA ALA A 180 -4.05 9.90 -13.47
C ALA A 180 -2.91 8.87 -13.53
N TRP A 181 -2.53 8.29 -12.38
CA TRP A 181 -1.44 7.31 -12.32
C TRP A 181 -1.85 5.93 -12.83
N TRP A 182 -3.09 5.49 -12.53
CA TRP A 182 -3.59 4.19 -12.98
C TRP A 182 -4.01 4.18 -14.45
N GLY A 183 -4.19 5.36 -15.07
CA GLY A 183 -4.65 5.50 -16.45
C GLY A 183 -6.15 5.28 -16.62
N VAL A 184 -6.91 5.39 -15.55
CA VAL A 184 -8.37 5.38 -15.62
C VAL A 184 -8.83 6.75 -16.11
N SER A 185 -9.30 6.84 -17.35
CA SER A 185 -10.05 8.02 -17.78
C SER A 185 -11.28 8.16 -16.89
N VAL A 186 -11.34 9.24 -16.14
CA VAL A 186 -12.59 9.64 -15.49
C VAL A 186 -13.57 9.95 -16.63
N ALA A 187 -14.58 9.10 -16.82
CA ALA A 187 -15.69 9.47 -17.67
C ALA A 187 -16.32 10.72 -17.04
N GLU A 188 -16.29 11.85 -17.75
CA GLU A 188 -17.02 13.04 -17.33
C GLU A 188 -18.47 12.65 -17.06
N PRO A 189 -19.07 13.10 -15.93
CA PRO A 189 -20.48 12.91 -15.71
C PRO A 189 -21.23 13.56 -16.88
N ALA A 190 -22.07 12.79 -17.56
CA ALA A 190 -22.96 13.32 -18.59
C ALA A 190 -23.83 14.41 -17.96
N GLU A 191 -23.77 15.64 -18.52
CA GLU A 191 -24.66 16.75 -18.17
C GLU A 191 -26.14 16.41 -18.47
#